data_cac7c9aec59a0e4bf87bdf35a1d306d7
#
_entry.id   cac7c9aec59a0e4bf87bdf35a1d306d7
#
_cell.length_a   1.000
_cell.length_b   1.000
_cell.length_c   1.000
_cell.angle_alpha   90.00
_cell.angle_beta   90.00
_cell.angle_gamma   90.00
#
_symmetry.space_group_name_H-M   'P 1'
#
loop_
_entity.id
_entity.type
_entity.pdbx_description
1 polymer ?
#
loop_
_entity_poly.entity_id
_entity_poly.type
_entity_poly.pdbx_seq_one_letter_code
_entity_poly.pdbx_strand_id
1 'polypeptide(L)'
;MKHLPLLLLLGGLLSASAARSADPVRYVDAATLTVIGKALPTEQPYNRIDTTRFRVPAKTPGYCYHPTGLAVVFRTDSRTIRARWETSGKNPSDNMAAVAQKGLDLYIRSNGEWVFAGVGRPKINGKNDRHDAAIISNMAEGEKECLLYLPLYDQLKKLEIGVDEKSVITPMENPFRHKIVVHGSSITHGIAAGRAGMAYSSRLGRDTGLYCINLGFSGQCTMQPEFASYLSRVEADAFVFDCFSNPSAEVINERFDAFVDTIRRTHPTTPLIFLQTIRRETRNFSTRIEKFEREKQAAAEAQVRDRMKTDKNIYFVDPGDLLGSDHIATADGTHPTDLGFTYMLDR
;
A
#
# COMPACT_ATOMS: atom_id res chain seq x y z
N MET A 1 -72.81 34.58 14.86
CA MET A 1 -72.16 33.29 15.12
C MET A 1 -70.64 33.59 15.18
N LYS A 2 -70.07 33.49 16.40
CA LYS A 2 -68.66 33.91 16.66
C LYS A 2 -67.73 32.69 16.53
N HIS A 3 -66.76 32.73 15.63
CA HIS A 3 -65.75 31.73 15.54
C HIS A 3 -64.58 32.03 16.51
N LEU A 4 -64.32 31.10 17.41
CA LEU A 4 -63.23 31.12 18.38
C LEU A 4 -62.03 30.35 17.75
N PRO A 5 -60.83 30.92 17.66
CA PRO A 5 -59.65 30.14 17.19
C PRO A 5 -59.06 29.32 18.33
N LEU A 6 -58.86 28.04 18.05
CA LEU A 6 -58.19 27.08 18.91
C LEU A 6 -56.66 27.27 18.80
N LEU A 7 -56.00 27.75 19.87
CA LEU A 7 -54.55 27.85 19.97
C LEU A 7 -54.00 26.49 20.39
N LEU A 8 -53.35 25.79 19.48
CA LEU A 8 -52.54 24.61 19.79
C LEU A 8 -51.17 25.06 20.30
N LEU A 9 -50.89 24.89 21.59
CA LEU A 9 -49.56 24.98 22.16
C LEU A 9 -48.79 23.69 21.83
N LEU A 10 -47.86 23.76 20.87
CA LEU A 10 -46.83 22.74 20.69
C LEU A 10 -45.74 22.96 21.73
N GLY A 11 -45.74 22.18 22.78
CA GLY A 11 -44.66 22.07 23.75
C GLY A 11 -43.46 21.32 23.10
N GLY A 12 -42.47 22.05 22.61
CA GLY A 12 -41.23 21.48 22.13
C GLY A 12 -40.39 20.95 23.30
N LEU A 13 -40.31 19.64 23.45
CA LEU A 13 -39.29 18.98 24.28
C LEU A 13 -37.92 19.19 23.61
N LEU A 14 -37.18 20.22 24.00
CA LEU A 14 -35.76 20.36 23.73
C LEU A 14 -35.02 19.27 24.53
N SER A 15 -34.77 18.15 23.91
CA SER A 15 -33.80 17.17 24.39
C SER A 15 -32.42 17.81 24.33
N ALA A 16 -31.94 18.36 25.43
CA ALA A 16 -30.54 18.76 25.56
C ALA A 16 -29.70 17.50 25.47
N SER A 17 -29.18 17.22 24.28
CA SER A 17 -28.11 16.25 24.10
C SER A 17 -26.89 16.80 24.83
N ALA A 18 -26.65 16.33 26.06
CA ALA A 18 -25.44 16.64 26.79
C ALA A 18 -24.26 16.18 25.91
N ALA A 19 -23.47 17.13 25.45
CA ALA A 19 -22.21 16.83 24.79
C ALA A 19 -21.36 16.03 25.80
N ARG A 20 -21.33 14.71 25.63
CA ARG A 20 -20.49 13.84 26.42
C ARG A 20 -19.05 14.31 26.18
N SER A 21 -18.33 14.75 27.22
CA SER A 21 -16.92 15.05 27.12
C SER A 21 -16.23 13.82 26.52
N ALA A 22 -15.39 14.02 25.52
CA ALA A 22 -14.62 12.92 24.95
C ALA A 22 -13.85 12.25 26.09
N ASP A 23 -13.95 10.93 26.18
CA ASP A 23 -13.21 10.18 27.20
C ASP A 23 -11.71 10.47 27.03
N PRO A 24 -10.93 10.61 28.14
CA PRO A 24 -9.52 10.85 28.06
C PRO A 24 -8.82 9.73 27.27
N VAL A 25 -7.82 10.13 26.47
CA VAL A 25 -7.10 9.23 25.53
C VAL A 25 -5.67 9.08 25.99
N ARG A 26 -5.21 7.85 26.12
CA ARG A 26 -3.76 7.54 26.29
C ARG A 26 -3.15 7.10 24.98
N TYR A 27 -1.86 7.38 24.80
CA TYR A 27 -1.13 7.07 23.60
C TYR A 27 -0.05 5.99 23.87
N VAL A 28 0.10 5.07 22.93
CA VAL A 28 1.08 3.98 22.96
C VAL A 28 1.97 4.11 21.71
N ASP A 29 3.28 3.97 21.88
CA ASP A 29 4.20 3.92 20.73
C ASP A 29 3.88 2.68 19.87
N ALA A 30 3.54 2.90 18.61
CA ALA A 30 3.19 1.83 17.69
C ALA A 30 4.35 0.88 17.38
N ALA A 31 5.61 1.28 17.62
CA ALA A 31 6.77 0.41 17.48
C ALA A 31 6.82 -0.69 18.55
N THR A 32 6.07 -0.56 19.66
CA THR A 32 5.92 -1.61 20.69
C THR A 32 4.85 -2.65 20.34
N LEU A 33 4.07 -2.40 19.30
CA LEU A 33 3.10 -3.33 18.73
C LEU A 33 3.73 -4.13 17.58
N THR A 34 2.95 -4.96 16.91
CA THR A 34 3.48 -5.76 15.81
C THR A 34 3.47 -4.96 14.50
N VAL A 35 4.65 -4.67 13.96
CA VAL A 35 4.82 -4.07 12.62
C VAL A 35 5.07 -5.20 11.61
N ILE A 36 4.19 -5.30 10.61
CA ILE A 36 4.27 -6.28 9.53
C ILE A 36 4.59 -5.62 8.18
N GLY A 37 4.92 -6.41 7.16
CA GLY A 37 5.16 -5.93 5.78
C GLY A 37 6.64 -5.78 5.42
N LYS A 38 7.58 -6.11 6.31
CA LYS A 38 9.03 -6.05 6.03
C LYS A 38 9.51 -7.33 5.33
N ALA A 39 10.31 -7.16 4.28
CA ALA A 39 10.99 -8.27 3.62
C ALA A 39 12.08 -8.86 4.51
N LEU A 40 12.95 -8.00 5.05
CA LEU A 40 14.01 -8.30 6.03
C LEU A 40 13.91 -7.32 7.21
N PRO A 41 14.43 -7.69 8.39
CA PRO A 41 14.48 -6.79 9.55
C PRO A 41 15.26 -5.51 9.25
N THR A 42 14.78 -4.39 9.77
CA THR A 42 15.44 -3.08 9.70
C THR A 42 15.58 -2.50 11.10
N GLU A 43 16.62 -1.70 11.33
CA GLU A 43 16.81 -0.99 12.60
C GLU A 43 15.66 -0.01 12.86
N GLN A 44 15.29 0.78 11.85
CA GLN A 44 14.19 1.72 11.95
C GLN A 44 12.85 1.00 11.75
N PRO A 45 11.87 1.17 12.68
CA PRO A 45 10.65 0.37 12.68
C PRO A 45 9.81 0.53 11.41
N TYR A 46 9.89 1.66 10.73
CA TYR A 46 9.03 1.98 9.59
C TYR A 46 9.77 2.04 8.24
N ASN A 47 11.04 1.68 8.18
CA ASN A 47 11.77 1.56 6.92
C ASN A 47 11.55 0.19 6.29
N ARG A 48 11.44 0.12 4.95
CA ARG A 48 11.29 -1.13 4.19
C ARG A 48 12.61 -1.84 3.95
N ILE A 49 13.67 -1.08 3.70
CA ILE A 49 15.03 -1.59 3.51
C ILE A 49 15.99 -0.80 4.40
N ASP A 50 16.88 -1.50 5.06
CA ASP A 50 17.99 -0.91 5.81
C ASP A 50 19.15 -0.58 4.85
N THR A 51 19.27 0.67 4.43
CA THR A 51 20.27 1.13 3.47
C THR A 51 21.69 1.23 4.06
N THR A 52 21.86 1.03 5.36
CA THR A 52 23.18 0.90 5.99
C THR A 52 23.74 -0.50 5.80
N ARG A 53 22.89 -1.50 5.69
CA ARG A 53 23.24 -2.93 5.53
C ARG A 53 23.16 -3.40 4.08
N PHE A 54 22.28 -2.80 3.27
CA PHE A 54 22.02 -3.25 1.91
C PHE A 54 22.25 -2.09 0.92
N ARG A 55 23.08 -2.37 -0.08
CA ARG A 55 23.24 -1.44 -1.20
C ARG A 55 21.97 -1.43 -2.04
N VAL A 56 21.52 -0.25 -2.41
CA VAL A 56 20.37 -0.02 -3.29
C VAL A 56 20.77 0.95 -4.41
N PRO A 57 20.07 0.99 -5.56
CA PRO A 57 20.35 1.94 -6.63
C PRO A 57 20.33 3.39 -6.12
N ALA A 58 21.23 4.24 -6.66
CA ALA A 58 21.53 5.58 -6.14
C ALA A 58 20.31 6.50 -5.93
N LYS A 59 19.25 6.36 -6.74
CA LYS A 59 18.02 7.17 -6.63
C LYS A 59 16.95 6.56 -5.72
N THR A 60 17.23 5.43 -5.07
CA THR A 60 16.26 4.64 -4.32
C THR A 60 16.23 4.90 -2.80
N PRO A 61 17.31 5.38 -2.12
CA PRO A 61 17.36 5.42 -0.65
C PRO A 61 16.14 6.08 -0.02
N GLY A 62 15.68 7.22 -0.53
CA GLY A 62 14.49 7.90 -0.02
C GLY A 62 13.23 7.05 -0.05
N TYR A 63 13.05 6.22 -1.08
CA TYR A 63 11.92 5.31 -1.19
C TYR A 63 12.01 4.12 -0.20
N CYS A 64 13.20 3.73 0.21
CA CYS A 64 13.39 2.69 1.22
C CYS A 64 12.83 3.09 2.59
N TYR A 65 12.74 4.39 2.85
CA TYR A 65 12.22 4.97 4.10
C TYR A 65 10.71 5.17 4.09
N HIS A 66 10.05 5.07 2.93
CA HIS A 66 8.59 5.09 2.86
C HIS A 66 8.03 3.75 3.37
N PRO A 67 7.08 3.74 4.32
CA PRO A 67 6.54 2.51 4.90
C PRO A 67 5.46 1.85 4.05
N THR A 68 5.55 1.98 2.74
CA THR A 68 4.59 1.42 1.78
C THR A 68 4.39 -0.08 2.02
N GLY A 69 3.14 -0.49 2.20
CA GLY A 69 2.80 -1.90 2.46
C GLY A 69 3.09 -2.36 3.89
N LEU A 70 3.75 -1.53 4.73
CA LEU A 70 3.85 -1.82 6.15
C LEU A 70 2.52 -1.52 6.84
N ALA A 71 2.22 -2.29 7.88
CA ALA A 71 1.07 -2.06 8.73
C ALA A 71 1.40 -2.38 10.19
N VAL A 72 0.66 -1.76 11.11
CA VAL A 72 0.65 -2.12 12.54
C VAL A 72 -0.57 -2.97 12.80
N VAL A 73 -0.39 -4.15 13.40
CA VAL A 73 -1.49 -5.02 13.82
C VAL A 73 -1.56 -5.12 15.33
N PHE A 74 -2.78 -4.98 15.86
CA PHE A 74 -3.02 -4.94 17.31
C PHE A 74 -4.46 -5.31 17.65
N ARG A 75 -4.69 -5.63 18.93
CA ARG A 75 -6.03 -5.78 19.50
C ARG A 75 -6.33 -4.66 20.48
N THR A 76 -7.58 -4.25 20.54
CA THR A 76 -8.07 -3.26 21.54
C THR A 76 -9.56 -3.42 21.79
N ASP A 77 -9.98 -3.13 23.00
CA ASP A 77 -11.40 -3.00 23.39
C ASP A 77 -11.88 -1.54 23.32
N SER A 78 -11.00 -0.61 22.96
CA SER A 78 -11.32 0.82 22.86
C SER A 78 -12.47 1.09 21.90
N ARG A 79 -13.29 2.09 22.25
CA ARG A 79 -14.37 2.61 21.40
C ARG A 79 -13.91 3.76 20.49
N THR A 80 -12.68 4.25 20.73
CA THR A 80 -12.05 5.32 19.96
C THR A 80 -10.65 4.90 19.60
N ILE A 81 -10.24 5.12 18.33
CA ILE A 81 -8.87 5.02 17.89
C ILE A 81 -8.45 6.36 17.31
N ARG A 82 -7.38 6.91 17.84
CA ARG A 82 -6.69 8.12 17.35
C ARG A 82 -5.27 7.78 16.94
N ALA A 83 -4.62 8.71 16.27
CA ALA A 83 -3.18 8.62 16.05
C ALA A 83 -2.52 9.98 16.11
N ARG A 84 -1.26 9.99 16.58
CA ARG A 84 -0.28 11.06 16.39
C ARG A 84 0.89 10.49 15.63
N TRP A 85 1.29 11.17 14.55
CA TRP A 85 2.42 10.68 13.77
C TRP A 85 3.23 11.82 13.18
N GLU A 86 4.52 11.52 12.96
CA GLU A 86 5.46 12.45 12.35
C GLU A 86 5.98 11.88 11.03
N THR A 87 5.97 12.70 9.99
CA THR A 87 6.49 12.36 8.66
C THR A 87 7.70 13.23 8.31
N SER A 88 8.28 13.05 7.10
CA SER A 88 9.40 13.90 6.67
C SER A 88 8.98 15.33 6.33
N GLY A 89 7.69 15.61 6.21
CA GLY A 89 7.16 16.91 5.82
C GLY A 89 7.13 17.16 4.31
N LYS A 90 7.30 16.12 3.51
CA LYS A 90 7.23 16.21 2.04
C LYS A 90 5.86 16.76 1.60
N ASN A 91 5.86 17.67 0.63
CA ASN A 91 4.62 18.18 0.06
C ASN A 91 3.81 17.07 -0.62
N PRO A 92 2.47 17.16 -0.63
CA PRO A 92 1.64 16.25 -1.41
C PRO A 92 2.04 16.26 -2.89
N SER A 93 2.00 15.08 -3.53
CA SER A 93 2.19 14.93 -4.96
C SER A 93 0.93 15.37 -5.71
N ASP A 94 1.08 15.81 -6.96
CA ASP A 94 -0.02 16.29 -7.80
C ASP A 94 -0.95 15.18 -8.33
N ASN A 95 -0.49 13.95 -8.33
CA ASN A 95 -1.23 12.77 -8.78
C ASN A 95 -1.55 11.78 -7.64
N MET A 96 -1.58 12.24 -6.39
CA MET A 96 -1.83 11.39 -5.23
C MET A 96 -2.61 12.10 -4.14
N ALA A 97 -3.61 11.45 -3.58
CA ALA A 97 -4.32 11.98 -2.42
C ALA A 97 -3.39 12.08 -1.20
N ALA A 98 -3.44 13.21 -0.48
CA ALA A 98 -2.61 13.43 0.71
C ALA A 98 -2.82 12.34 1.79
N VAL A 99 -4.03 11.79 1.89
CA VAL A 99 -4.35 10.70 2.82
C VAL A 99 -3.64 9.39 2.44
N ALA A 100 -3.42 9.14 1.17
CA ALA A 100 -2.64 7.98 0.72
C ALA A 100 -1.14 8.20 0.92
N GLN A 101 -0.66 9.41 0.60
CA GLN A 101 0.75 9.75 0.69
C GLN A 101 1.28 9.75 2.12
N LYS A 102 0.54 10.36 3.07
CA LYS A 102 0.98 10.73 4.42
C LYS A 102 0.06 10.23 5.53
N GLY A 103 -1.14 9.76 5.20
CA GLY A 103 -2.16 9.35 6.16
C GLY A 103 -2.03 7.91 6.59
N LEU A 104 -2.93 7.53 7.48
CA LEU A 104 -3.06 6.18 8.03
C LEU A 104 -4.40 5.58 7.58
N ASP A 105 -4.46 4.26 7.35
CA ASP A 105 -5.65 3.60 6.81
C ASP A 105 -6.00 2.38 7.65
N LEU A 106 -7.09 2.48 8.44
CA LEU A 106 -7.49 1.48 9.42
C LEU A 106 -8.54 0.52 8.86
N TYR A 107 -8.29 -0.76 9.06
CA TYR A 107 -9.23 -1.85 8.89
C TYR A 107 -9.46 -2.57 10.21
N ILE A 108 -10.68 -3.01 10.43
CA ILE A 108 -11.06 -3.82 11.60
C ILE A 108 -11.65 -5.13 11.10
N ARG A 109 -11.32 -6.23 11.77
CA ARG A 109 -11.83 -7.54 11.39
C ARG A 109 -13.29 -7.68 11.79
N SER A 110 -14.14 -8.02 10.84
CA SER A 110 -15.57 -8.26 11.04
C SER A 110 -16.02 -9.46 10.21
N ASN A 111 -16.67 -10.43 10.83
CA ASN A 111 -17.12 -11.67 10.19
C ASN A 111 -16.00 -12.40 9.40
N GLY A 112 -14.77 -12.34 9.91
CA GLY A 112 -13.61 -12.97 9.26
C GLY A 112 -12.89 -12.12 8.21
N GLU A 113 -13.45 -11.00 7.79
CA GLU A 113 -12.93 -10.11 6.75
C GLU A 113 -12.36 -8.81 7.33
N TRP A 114 -11.41 -8.19 6.63
CA TRP A 114 -10.85 -6.89 6.95
C TRP A 114 -11.73 -5.80 6.33
N VAL A 115 -12.53 -5.15 7.16
CA VAL A 115 -13.46 -4.09 6.74
C VAL A 115 -12.84 -2.71 7.01
N PHE A 116 -12.93 -1.81 6.04
CA PHE A 116 -12.49 -0.43 6.21
C PHE A 116 -13.21 0.24 7.38
N ALA A 117 -12.46 0.84 8.31
CA ALA A 117 -12.98 1.48 9.49
C ALA A 117 -12.78 3.00 9.50
N GLY A 118 -11.68 3.51 8.98
CA GLY A 118 -11.43 4.95 8.98
C GLY A 118 -10.00 5.30 8.56
N VAL A 119 -9.72 6.61 8.45
CA VAL A 119 -8.41 7.13 8.06
C VAL A 119 -7.89 8.16 9.06
N GLY A 120 -6.59 8.14 9.33
CA GLY A 120 -5.87 9.24 9.92
C GLY A 120 -5.57 10.29 8.84
N ARG A 121 -6.35 11.37 8.79
CA ARG A 121 -6.14 12.45 7.82
C ARG A 121 -4.93 13.29 8.20
N PRO A 122 -3.91 13.43 7.34
CA PRO A 122 -2.77 14.27 7.65
C PRO A 122 -3.16 15.75 7.65
N LYS A 123 -2.48 16.54 8.47
CA LYS A 123 -2.49 18.01 8.33
C LYS A 123 -1.56 18.36 7.17
N ILE A 124 -2.07 19.09 6.19
CA ILE A 124 -1.31 19.48 4.98
C ILE A 124 -1.00 20.99 4.95
N ASN A 125 -1.20 21.67 6.08
CA ASN A 125 -0.90 23.09 6.24
C ASN A 125 0.41 23.28 7.02
N GLY A 126 1.21 24.26 6.66
CA GLY A 126 2.49 24.56 7.31
C GLY A 126 3.58 23.55 6.95
N LYS A 127 4.32 23.04 7.93
CA LYS A 127 5.45 22.11 7.72
C LYS A 127 5.05 20.69 7.26
N ASN A 128 3.77 20.33 7.37
CA ASN A 128 3.24 19.01 6.95
C ASN A 128 3.96 17.81 7.56
N ASP A 129 4.57 17.93 8.72
CA ASP A 129 5.41 16.91 9.34
C ASP A 129 4.81 16.29 10.60
N ARG A 130 3.85 16.98 11.26
CA ARG A 130 3.19 16.52 12.48
C ARG A 130 1.69 16.46 12.33
N HIS A 131 1.13 15.33 12.67
CA HIS A 131 -0.28 15.02 12.45
C HIS A 131 -0.90 14.48 13.73
N ASP A 132 -2.17 14.82 13.97
CA ASP A 132 -3.03 14.31 15.05
C ASP A 132 -4.45 14.21 14.51
N ALA A 133 -5.03 13.02 14.53
CA ALA A 133 -6.38 12.78 14.04
C ALA A 133 -7.11 11.68 14.84
N ALA A 134 -8.40 11.84 14.99
CA ALA A 134 -9.27 10.72 15.28
C ALA A 134 -9.43 9.90 14.00
N ILE A 135 -9.22 8.58 14.07
CA ILE A 135 -9.44 7.66 12.96
C ILE A 135 -10.88 7.17 12.98
N ILE A 136 -11.33 6.71 14.13
CA ILE A 136 -12.71 6.26 14.37
C ILE A 136 -13.10 6.51 15.83
N SER A 137 -14.38 6.74 16.08
CA SER A 137 -14.95 6.91 17.43
C SER A 137 -16.34 6.27 17.51
N ASN A 138 -16.84 6.08 18.73
CA ASN A 138 -18.15 5.50 19.02
C ASN A 138 -18.33 4.07 18.49
N MET A 139 -17.25 3.29 18.47
CA MET A 139 -17.37 1.87 18.17
C MET A 139 -18.17 1.12 19.24
N ALA A 140 -18.69 -0.03 18.88
CA ALA A 140 -19.29 -0.95 19.82
C ALA A 140 -18.29 -1.45 20.87
N GLU A 141 -18.78 -1.89 22.03
CA GLU A 141 -17.98 -2.55 23.05
C GLU A 141 -17.41 -3.89 22.54
N GLY A 142 -16.40 -4.40 23.22
CA GLY A 142 -15.72 -5.65 22.90
C GLY A 142 -14.38 -5.46 22.20
N GLU A 143 -13.60 -6.53 22.14
CA GLU A 143 -12.28 -6.56 21.50
C GLU A 143 -12.39 -6.47 19.98
N LYS A 144 -11.45 -5.75 19.35
CA LYS A 144 -11.32 -5.57 17.91
C LYS A 144 -9.91 -5.95 17.48
N GLU A 145 -9.79 -6.72 16.41
CA GLU A 145 -8.54 -6.92 15.68
C GLU A 145 -8.39 -5.78 14.66
N CYS A 146 -7.26 -5.10 14.72
CA CYS A 146 -6.98 -3.89 13.96
C CYS A 146 -5.76 -4.07 13.04
N LEU A 147 -5.89 -3.59 11.80
CA LEU A 147 -4.84 -3.55 10.78
C LEU A 147 -4.73 -2.09 10.30
N LEU A 148 -3.64 -1.41 10.68
CA LEU A 148 -3.42 0.00 10.37
C LEU A 148 -2.28 0.12 9.35
N TYR A 149 -2.63 0.35 8.07
CA TYR A 149 -1.64 0.63 7.02
C TYR A 149 -1.01 2.00 7.18
N LEU A 150 0.28 2.06 6.87
CA LEU A 150 1.13 3.23 7.02
C LEU A 150 1.25 4.01 5.70
N PRO A 151 1.75 5.27 5.71
CA PRO A 151 1.88 6.12 4.53
C PRO A 151 2.56 5.45 3.33
N LEU A 152 2.10 5.76 2.11
CA LEU A 152 2.70 5.19 0.89
C LEU A 152 3.94 5.96 0.41
N TYR A 153 3.95 7.31 0.50
CA TYR A 153 4.96 8.13 -0.17
C TYR A 153 5.61 9.21 0.71
N ASP A 154 5.59 9.02 2.03
CA ASP A 154 6.35 9.86 2.96
C ASP A 154 7.01 9.01 4.03
N GLN A 155 8.21 9.39 4.46
CA GLN A 155 8.87 8.72 5.57
C GLN A 155 8.08 8.91 6.86
N LEU A 156 7.78 7.82 7.55
CA LEU A 156 7.19 7.84 8.88
C LEU A 156 8.31 7.77 9.92
N LYS A 157 8.42 8.80 10.77
CA LYS A 157 9.46 8.92 11.80
C LYS A 157 8.99 8.43 13.16
N LYS A 158 7.71 8.71 13.49
CA LYS A 158 7.08 8.34 14.75
C LYS A 158 5.60 8.06 14.53
N LEU A 159 5.06 7.10 15.26
CA LEU A 159 3.62 6.80 15.30
C LEU A 159 3.22 6.42 16.72
N GLU A 160 2.22 7.10 17.25
CA GLU A 160 1.55 6.78 18.50
C GLU A 160 0.07 6.50 18.23
N ILE A 161 -0.44 5.39 18.73
CA ILE A 161 -1.86 5.02 18.65
C ILE A 161 -2.54 5.42 19.96
N GLY A 162 -3.59 6.21 19.86
CA GLY A 162 -4.42 6.68 20.98
C GLY A 162 -5.65 5.81 21.13
N VAL A 163 -5.89 5.35 22.35
CA VAL A 163 -7.07 4.59 22.77
C VAL A 163 -7.70 5.23 24.00
N ASP A 164 -8.94 4.92 24.30
CA ASP A 164 -9.60 5.37 25.53
C ASP A 164 -8.75 4.99 26.74
N GLU A 165 -8.63 5.86 27.74
CA GLU A 165 -7.62 5.75 28.81
C GLU A 165 -7.65 4.41 29.54
N LYS A 166 -8.84 3.85 29.76
CA LYS A 166 -9.03 2.57 30.49
C LYS A 166 -8.98 1.34 29.59
N SER A 167 -8.90 1.54 28.28
CA SER A 167 -8.93 0.45 27.31
C SER A 167 -7.58 -0.26 27.22
N VAL A 168 -7.63 -1.54 26.87
CA VAL A 168 -6.46 -2.37 26.61
C VAL A 168 -6.06 -2.20 25.13
N ILE A 169 -4.76 -2.17 24.85
CA ILE A 169 -4.18 -2.32 23.52
C ILE A 169 -2.97 -3.26 23.62
N THR A 170 -2.95 -4.30 22.79
CA THR A 170 -1.92 -5.35 22.80
C THR A 170 -1.44 -5.67 21.39
N PRO A 171 -0.19 -6.12 21.22
CA PRO A 171 0.28 -6.66 19.95
C PRO A 171 -0.60 -7.84 19.50
N MET A 172 -0.70 -8.05 18.19
CA MET A 172 -1.35 -9.20 17.57
C MET A 172 -0.35 -9.89 16.65
N GLU A 173 -0.41 -11.20 16.54
CA GLU A 173 0.38 -11.92 15.55
C GLU A 173 0.02 -11.51 14.13
N ASN A 174 0.96 -11.72 13.18
CA ASN A 174 0.69 -11.47 11.77
C ASN A 174 -0.49 -12.33 11.29
N PRO A 175 -1.60 -11.73 10.84
CA PRO A 175 -2.79 -12.47 10.44
C PRO A 175 -2.70 -13.10 9.04
N PHE A 176 -1.63 -12.82 8.30
CA PHE A 176 -1.42 -13.27 6.93
C PHE A 176 -0.44 -14.44 6.88
N ARG A 177 -0.58 -15.28 5.85
CA ARG A 177 0.25 -16.48 5.63
C ARG A 177 0.86 -16.46 4.25
N HIS A 178 1.84 -17.32 4.00
CA HIS A 178 2.53 -17.44 2.70
C HIS A 178 3.08 -16.09 2.21
N LYS A 179 4.35 -15.90 2.41
CA LYS A 179 5.05 -14.64 2.14
C LYS A 179 5.25 -14.44 0.63
N ILE A 180 4.54 -13.51 0.06
CA ILE A 180 4.63 -13.11 -1.35
C ILE A 180 5.36 -11.78 -1.43
N VAL A 181 6.50 -11.74 -2.09
CA VAL A 181 7.26 -10.50 -2.31
C VAL A 181 6.88 -9.91 -3.66
N VAL A 182 6.32 -8.71 -3.65
CA VAL A 182 5.92 -7.97 -4.85
C VAL A 182 6.94 -6.87 -5.11
N HIS A 183 7.80 -7.05 -6.12
CA HIS A 183 8.79 -6.05 -6.53
C HIS A 183 8.36 -5.36 -7.82
N GLY A 184 8.35 -4.03 -7.82
CA GLY A 184 7.84 -3.30 -8.96
C GLY A 184 8.11 -1.79 -8.94
N SER A 185 7.41 -1.12 -9.82
CA SER A 185 7.54 0.31 -10.13
C SER A 185 6.74 1.21 -9.16
N SER A 186 6.42 2.43 -9.61
CA SER A 186 5.47 3.34 -8.96
C SER A 186 4.08 2.74 -8.80
N ILE A 187 3.68 1.84 -9.69
CA ILE A 187 2.39 1.14 -9.65
C ILE A 187 2.34 0.23 -8.42
N THR A 188 3.35 -0.60 -8.23
CA THR A 188 3.51 -1.42 -7.01
C THR A 188 3.66 -0.56 -5.77
N HIS A 189 4.40 0.55 -5.84
CA HIS A 189 4.55 1.52 -4.74
C HIS A 189 3.19 2.14 -4.35
N GLY A 190 2.18 2.10 -5.22
CA GLY A 190 0.80 2.52 -4.93
C GLY A 190 0.54 3.99 -5.20
N ILE A 191 1.25 4.62 -6.16
CA ILE A 191 0.90 5.98 -6.58
C ILE A 191 -0.53 6.01 -7.16
N ALA A 192 -1.25 7.09 -6.94
CA ALA A 192 -2.65 7.28 -7.30
C ALA A 192 -3.67 6.36 -6.58
N ALA A 193 -3.25 5.51 -5.63
CA ALA A 193 -4.17 4.88 -4.70
C ALA A 193 -4.91 5.94 -3.87
N GLY A 194 -6.19 5.75 -3.60
CA GLY A 194 -7.00 6.68 -2.83
C GLY A 194 -6.60 6.77 -1.34
N ARG A 195 -6.04 5.69 -0.78
CA ARG A 195 -5.48 5.59 0.59
C ARG A 195 -4.52 4.40 0.68
N ALA A 196 -3.76 4.29 1.76
CA ALA A 196 -2.64 3.34 1.88
C ALA A 196 -3.03 1.86 1.64
N GLY A 197 -4.14 1.42 2.20
CA GLY A 197 -4.62 0.06 2.03
C GLY A 197 -5.22 -0.25 0.65
N MET A 198 -5.32 0.73 -0.26
CA MET A 198 -5.83 0.53 -1.62
C MET A 198 -4.74 0.23 -2.64
N ALA A 199 -3.45 0.35 -2.30
CA ALA A 199 -2.39 -0.21 -3.14
C ALA A 199 -2.67 -1.70 -3.41
N TYR A 200 -2.48 -2.16 -4.67
CA TYR A 200 -2.97 -3.50 -5.06
C TYR A 200 -2.35 -4.64 -4.23
N SER A 201 -1.09 -4.53 -3.83
CA SER A 201 -0.45 -5.53 -2.97
C SER A 201 -1.08 -5.61 -1.57
N SER A 202 -1.53 -4.48 -1.01
CA SER A 202 -2.25 -4.44 0.27
C SER A 202 -3.65 -5.04 0.15
N ARG A 203 -4.34 -4.78 -0.97
CA ARG A 203 -5.63 -5.40 -1.28
C ARG A 203 -5.49 -6.90 -1.48
N LEU A 204 -4.54 -7.33 -2.32
CA LEU A 204 -4.28 -8.75 -2.55
C LEU A 204 -4.10 -9.50 -1.22
N GLY A 205 -3.31 -8.95 -0.30
CA GLY A 205 -3.12 -9.56 1.02
C GLY A 205 -4.42 -9.67 1.81
N ARG A 206 -5.22 -8.60 1.89
CA ARG A 206 -6.51 -8.65 2.62
C ARG A 206 -7.53 -9.60 2.00
N ASP A 207 -7.61 -9.59 0.67
CA ASP A 207 -8.64 -10.34 -0.06
C ASP A 207 -8.33 -11.85 -0.11
N THR A 208 -7.04 -12.24 0.00
CA THR A 208 -6.59 -13.63 -0.13
C THR A 208 -6.03 -14.24 1.16
N GLY A 209 -5.70 -13.44 2.16
CA GLY A 209 -4.97 -13.89 3.35
C GLY A 209 -3.47 -14.10 3.13
N LEU A 210 -2.91 -13.77 1.96
CA LEU A 210 -1.50 -13.85 1.65
C LEU A 210 -0.70 -12.74 2.34
N TYR A 211 0.51 -13.05 2.81
CA TYR A 211 1.42 -12.06 3.39
C TYR A 211 2.18 -11.32 2.29
N CYS A 212 1.56 -10.30 1.72
CA CYS A 212 2.13 -9.50 0.64
C CYS A 212 3.12 -8.45 1.16
N ILE A 213 4.37 -8.53 0.71
CA ILE A 213 5.45 -7.59 0.98
C ILE A 213 5.59 -6.65 -0.21
N ASN A 214 5.38 -5.36 0.00
CA ASN A 214 5.51 -4.36 -1.05
C ASN A 214 6.96 -3.84 -1.18
N LEU A 215 7.62 -4.15 -2.29
CA LEU A 215 8.91 -3.62 -2.70
C LEU A 215 8.78 -2.85 -4.02
N GLY A 216 7.79 -1.97 -4.10
CA GLY A 216 7.62 -0.99 -5.17
C GLY A 216 8.54 0.22 -4.98
N PHE A 217 9.21 0.65 -6.06
CA PHE A 217 10.14 1.79 -6.08
C PHE A 217 9.90 2.65 -7.32
N SER A 218 9.28 3.80 -7.10
CA SER A 218 8.82 4.71 -8.17
C SER A 218 9.94 5.09 -9.13
N GLY A 219 9.76 4.77 -10.42
CA GLY A 219 10.75 5.05 -11.48
C GLY A 219 12.07 4.26 -11.38
N GLN A 220 12.19 3.33 -10.42
CA GLN A 220 13.47 2.67 -10.13
C GLN A 220 13.45 1.15 -10.34
N CYS A 221 12.36 0.58 -10.83
CA CYS A 221 12.27 -0.85 -11.08
C CYS A 221 12.74 -1.16 -12.53
N THR A 222 14.03 -1.35 -12.72
CA THR A 222 14.64 -1.67 -14.01
C THR A 222 15.59 -2.87 -13.94
N MET A 223 15.25 -3.85 -13.09
CA MET A 223 16.02 -5.08 -12.88
C MET A 223 17.50 -4.85 -12.51
N GLN A 224 17.75 -3.87 -11.62
CA GLN A 224 19.09 -3.53 -11.18
C GLN A 224 19.70 -4.67 -10.34
N PRO A 225 21.03 -4.89 -10.45
CA PRO A 225 21.71 -5.96 -9.73
C PRO A 225 21.63 -5.80 -8.20
N GLU A 226 21.53 -4.57 -7.69
CA GLU A 226 21.36 -4.32 -6.27
C GLU A 226 20.03 -4.91 -5.74
N PHE A 227 18.93 -4.74 -6.48
CA PHE A 227 17.65 -5.35 -6.11
C PHE A 227 17.68 -6.86 -6.27
N ALA A 228 18.28 -7.41 -7.32
CA ALA A 228 18.47 -8.85 -7.44
C ALA A 228 19.24 -9.43 -6.24
N SER A 229 20.32 -8.76 -5.83
CA SER A 229 21.11 -9.13 -4.65
C SER A 229 20.34 -9.00 -3.34
N TYR A 230 19.47 -8.02 -3.19
CA TYR A 230 18.60 -7.88 -2.02
C TYR A 230 17.56 -9.00 -1.98
N LEU A 231 16.85 -9.21 -3.09
CA LEU A 231 15.79 -10.21 -3.22
C LEU A 231 16.32 -11.63 -3.01
N SER A 232 17.55 -11.93 -3.44
CA SER A 232 18.19 -13.22 -3.24
C SER A 232 18.40 -13.58 -1.75
N ARG A 233 18.25 -12.63 -0.84
CA ARG A 233 18.37 -12.82 0.62
C ARG A 233 17.01 -12.88 1.34
N VAL A 234 15.92 -12.65 0.61
CA VAL A 234 14.56 -12.62 1.17
C VAL A 234 13.92 -13.97 1.01
N GLU A 235 13.66 -14.67 2.09
CA GLU A 235 12.84 -15.87 2.04
C GLU A 235 11.39 -15.52 1.70
N ALA A 236 10.85 -16.19 0.69
CA ALA A 236 9.48 -15.99 0.21
C ALA A 236 8.92 -17.30 -0.38
N ASP A 237 7.61 -17.47 -0.29
CA ASP A 237 6.88 -18.56 -0.93
C ASP A 237 6.72 -18.31 -2.44
N ALA A 238 6.69 -17.04 -2.86
CA ALA A 238 6.75 -16.64 -4.27
C ALA A 238 7.24 -15.18 -4.41
N PHE A 239 7.79 -14.87 -5.57
CA PHE A 239 8.09 -13.50 -6.00
C PHE A 239 7.18 -13.10 -7.15
N VAL A 240 6.60 -11.90 -7.07
CA VAL A 240 5.84 -11.25 -8.14
C VAL A 240 6.62 -10.05 -8.63
N PHE A 241 6.87 -9.98 -9.93
CA PHE A 241 7.64 -8.93 -10.58
C PHE A 241 6.75 -8.08 -11.49
N ASP A 242 6.37 -6.89 -11.03
CA ASP A 242 5.77 -5.80 -11.81
C ASP A 242 6.89 -4.85 -12.27
N CYS A 243 7.87 -5.40 -12.99
CA CYS A 243 9.16 -4.75 -13.23
C CYS A 243 9.35 -4.24 -14.67
N PHE A 244 8.36 -4.36 -15.54
CA PHE A 244 8.48 -3.94 -16.94
C PHE A 244 7.94 -2.55 -17.24
N SER A 245 7.42 -1.82 -16.27
CA SER A 245 6.88 -0.48 -16.49
C SER A 245 7.95 0.59 -16.71
N ASN A 246 9.09 0.50 -16.02
CA ASN A 246 10.13 1.53 -16.07
C ASN A 246 11.22 1.31 -17.13
N PRO A 247 11.70 0.09 -17.42
CA PRO A 247 12.78 -0.12 -18.39
C PRO A 247 12.34 0.08 -19.83
N SER A 248 13.29 0.33 -20.72
CA SER A 248 13.10 0.18 -22.17
C SER A 248 13.29 -1.28 -22.61
N ALA A 249 12.97 -1.59 -23.87
CA ALA A 249 13.18 -2.91 -24.46
C ALA A 249 14.67 -3.35 -24.38
N GLU A 250 15.60 -2.40 -24.63
CA GLU A 250 17.04 -2.65 -24.56
C GLU A 250 17.46 -3.04 -23.13
N VAL A 251 16.96 -2.30 -22.12
CA VAL A 251 17.29 -2.59 -20.71
C VAL A 251 16.70 -3.93 -20.26
N ILE A 252 15.50 -4.30 -20.75
CA ILE A 252 14.93 -5.61 -20.50
C ILE A 252 15.83 -6.70 -21.06
N ASN A 253 16.21 -6.60 -22.34
CA ASN A 253 17.06 -7.57 -23.01
C ASN A 253 18.46 -7.68 -22.37
N GLU A 254 19.01 -6.56 -21.87
CA GLU A 254 20.33 -6.53 -21.21
C GLU A 254 20.32 -7.19 -19.83
N ARG A 255 19.22 -7.02 -19.03
CA ARG A 255 19.29 -7.27 -17.59
C ARG A 255 18.47 -8.46 -17.13
N PHE A 256 17.49 -8.90 -17.88
CA PHE A 256 16.51 -9.89 -17.43
C PHE A 256 17.18 -11.19 -16.95
N ASP A 257 18.04 -11.80 -17.76
CA ASP A 257 18.68 -13.07 -17.40
C ASP A 257 19.56 -12.96 -16.17
N ALA A 258 20.41 -11.94 -16.09
CA ALA A 258 21.28 -11.70 -14.94
C ALA A 258 20.49 -11.46 -13.66
N PHE A 259 19.35 -10.77 -13.76
CA PHE A 259 18.44 -10.54 -12.64
C PHE A 259 17.83 -11.86 -12.15
N VAL A 260 17.29 -12.67 -13.05
CA VAL A 260 16.71 -13.98 -12.73
C VAL A 260 17.76 -14.92 -12.16
N ASP A 261 18.92 -15.04 -12.80
CA ASP A 261 20.01 -15.92 -12.36
C ASP A 261 20.51 -15.57 -10.95
N THR A 262 20.56 -14.27 -10.63
CA THR A 262 20.95 -13.84 -9.27
C THR A 262 19.97 -14.31 -8.21
N ILE A 263 18.69 -14.25 -8.49
CA ILE A 263 17.64 -14.74 -7.57
C ILE A 263 17.65 -16.27 -7.52
N ARG A 264 17.78 -16.94 -8.66
CA ARG A 264 17.77 -18.40 -8.76
C ARG A 264 18.92 -19.08 -8.01
N ARG A 265 20.07 -18.43 -7.82
CA ARG A 265 21.17 -18.99 -7.02
C ARG A 265 20.77 -19.34 -5.59
N THR A 266 19.82 -18.64 -5.01
CA THR A 266 19.35 -18.88 -3.63
C THR A 266 17.90 -19.39 -3.57
N HIS A 267 17.15 -19.21 -4.64
CA HIS A 267 15.74 -19.61 -4.78
C HIS A 267 15.54 -20.52 -6.00
N PRO A 268 16.14 -21.73 -6.03
CA PRO A 268 16.17 -22.56 -7.24
C PRO A 268 14.79 -23.01 -7.73
N THR A 269 13.81 -23.13 -6.83
CA THR A 269 12.46 -23.66 -7.14
C THR A 269 11.32 -22.71 -6.76
N THR A 270 11.60 -21.60 -6.06
CA THR A 270 10.56 -20.64 -5.68
C THR A 270 9.89 -20.05 -6.92
N PRO A 271 8.55 -20.00 -6.98
CA PRO A 271 7.83 -19.38 -8.08
C PRO A 271 8.26 -17.93 -8.33
N LEU A 272 8.64 -17.62 -9.57
CA LEU A 272 8.87 -16.26 -10.03
C LEU A 272 7.77 -15.90 -11.05
N ILE A 273 6.89 -14.99 -10.68
CA ILE A 273 5.72 -14.60 -11.44
C ILE A 273 5.97 -13.21 -12.03
N PHE A 274 6.09 -13.11 -13.34
CA PHE A 274 6.27 -11.86 -14.06
C PHE A 274 4.93 -11.35 -14.57
N LEU A 275 4.61 -10.09 -14.26
CA LEU A 275 3.42 -9.42 -14.79
C LEU A 275 3.82 -8.63 -16.04
N GLN A 276 3.04 -8.73 -17.11
CA GLN A 276 3.17 -7.79 -18.22
C GLN A 276 2.87 -6.37 -17.75
N THR A 277 3.55 -5.39 -18.33
CA THR A 277 3.31 -3.98 -17.97
C THR A 277 1.95 -3.50 -18.46
N ILE A 278 1.37 -2.56 -17.73
CA ILE A 278 0.15 -1.87 -18.15
C ILE A 278 0.35 -1.15 -19.50
N ARG A 279 -0.75 -0.83 -20.16
CA ARG A 279 -0.77 0.03 -21.33
C ARG A 279 -1.02 1.47 -20.89
N ARG A 280 -0.05 2.38 -21.15
CA ARG A 280 -0.22 3.80 -20.86
C ARG A 280 -1.21 4.45 -21.84
N GLU A 281 -2.16 5.22 -21.33
CA GLU A 281 -3.25 5.81 -22.13
C GLU A 281 -2.75 6.79 -23.21
N THR A 282 -1.66 7.50 -22.94
CA THR A 282 -1.07 8.45 -23.91
C THR A 282 -0.64 7.78 -25.23
N ARG A 283 -0.44 6.45 -25.23
CA ARG A 283 -0.13 5.69 -26.46
C ARG A 283 -1.24 5.75 -27.50
N ASN A 284 -2.50 5.95 -27.07
CA ASN A 284 -3.65 6.00 -27.97
C ASN A 284 -3.54 7.12 -29.01
N PHE A 285 -2.80 8.18 -28.70
CA PHE A 285 -2.66 9.36 -29.57
C PHE A 285 -1.20 9.73 -29.85
N SER A 286 -0.22 9.09 -29.24
CA SER A 286 1.20 9.31 -29.42
C SER A 286 1.86 8.11 -30.08
N THR A 287 2.14 8.22 -31.39
CA THR A 287 2.82 7.16 -32.13
C THR A 287 4.20 6.81 -31.56
N ARG A 288 4.91 7.77 -30.98
CA ARG A 288 6.19 7.57 -30.30
C ARG A 288 6.01 6.72 -29.03
N ILE A 289 5.00 7.03 -28.20
CA ILE A 289 4.72 6.27 -26.98
C ILE A 289 4.19 4.90 -27.35
N GLU A 290 3.30 4.78 -28.34
CA GLU A 290 2.80 3.49 -28.82
C GLU A 290 3.94 2.58 -29.26
N LYS A 291 4.88 3.07 -30.07
CA LYS A 291 6.06 2.30 -30.49
C LYS A 291 6.88 1.84 -29.29
N PHE A 292 7.19 2.74 -28.35
CA PHE A 292 7.99 2.46 -27.15
C PHE A 292 7.32 1.39 -26.27
N GLU A 293 6.03 1.53 -26.00
CA GLU A 293 5.29 0.57 -25.15
C GLU A 293 5.18 -0.80 -25.81
N ARG A 294 4.94 -0.86 -27.11
CA ARG A 294 4.86 -2.12 -27.86
C ARG A 294 6.20 -2.84 -27.89
N GLU A 295 7.30 -2.14 -28.15
CA GLU A 295 8.65 -2.72 -28.18
C GLU A 295 9.03 -3.27 -26.79
N LYS A 296 8.69 -2.53 -25.74
CA LYS A 296 8.91 -2.95 -24.35
C LYS A 296 8.11 -4.18 -23.98
N GLN A 297 6.81 -4.22 -24.32
CA GLN A 297 5.95 -5.36 -24.05
C GLN A 297 6.43 -6.61 -24.80
N ALA A 298 6.84 -6.45 -26.06
CA ALA A 298 7.37 -7.55 -26.86
C ALA A 298 8.68 -8.10 -26.28
N ALA A 299 9.59 -7.22 -25.83
CA ALA A 299 10.83 -7.64 -25.18
C ALA A 299 10.57 -8.38 -23.87
N ALA A 300 9.65 -7.89 -23.03
CA ALA A 300 9.26 -8.54 -21.78
C ALA A 300 8.71 -9.94 -22.03
N GLU A 301 7.75 -10.07 -22.95
CA GLU A 301 7.16 -11.36 -23.33
C GLU A 301 8.20 -12.34 -23.87
N ALA A 302 9.07 -11.88 -24.79
CA ALA A 302 10.11 -12.72 -25.38
C ALA A 302 11.06 -13.28 -24.32
N GLN A 303 11.58 -12.44 -23.44
CA GLN A 303 12.51 -12.83 -22.39
C GLN A 303 11.88 -13.81 -21.38
N VAL A 304 10.68 -13.52 -20.90
CA VAL A 304 10.02 -14.40 -19.93
C VAL A 304 9.68 -15.74 -20.57
N ARG A 305 9.07 -15.75 -21.77
CA ARG A 305 8.70 -17.00 -22.45
C ARG A 305 9.90 -17.85 -22.84
N ASP A 306 11.03 -17.23 -23.21
CA ASP A 306 12.27 -17.97 -23.48
C ASP A 306 12.76 -18.65 -22.21
N ARG A 307 12.82 -17.95 -21.11
CA ARG A 307 13.23 -18.51 -19.83
C ARG A 307 12.31 -19.63 -19.32
N MET A 308 11.01 -19.54 -19.55
CA MET A 308 10.02 -20.59 -19.19
C MET A 308 10.29 -21.93 -19.90
N LYS A 309 11.04 -21.96 -21.00
CA LYS A 309 11.40 -23.22 -21.67
C LYS A 309 12.33 -24.07 -20.80
N THR A 310 13.22 -23.43 -20.05
CA THR A 310 14.25 -24.07 -19.23
C THR A 310 13.95 -24.04 -17.72
N ASP A 311 13.14 -23.09 -17.25
CA ASP A 311 12.75 -22.92 -15.84
C ASP A 311 11.23 -23.06 -15.67
N LYS A 312 10.81 -24.18 -15.10
CA LYS A 312 9.38 -24.52 -14.94
C LYS A 312 8.70 -23.79 -13.76
N ASN A 313 9.46 -23.08 -12.95
CA ASN A 313 8.96 -22.25 -11.85
C ASN A 313 8.92 -20.76 -12.19
N ILE A 314 8.98 -20.42 -13.48
CA ILE A 314 8.70 -19.08 -14.00
C ILE A 314 7.33 -19.07 -14.63
N TYR A 315 6.56 -18.03 -14.30
CA TYR A 315 5.20 -17.82 -14.78
C TYR A 315 5.09 -16.42 -15.39
N PHE A 316 4.31 -16.29 -16.44
CA PHE A 316 4.02 -15.02 -17.09
C PHE A 316 2.53 -14.73 -17.07
N VAL A 317 2.13 -13.62 -16.48
CA VAL A 317 0.75 -13.15 -16.43
C VAL A 317 0.61 -12.00 -17.42
N ASP A 318 -0.06 -12.26 -18.53
CA ASP A 318 -0.38 -11.28 -19.56
C ASP A 318 -1.85 -11.42 -19.97
N PRO A 319 -2.76 -10.73 -19.31
CA PRO A 319 -4.18 -10.75 -19.66
C PRO A 319 -4.51 -9.86 -20.89
N GLY A 320 -3.50 -9.26 -21.53
CA GLY A 320 -3.64 -8.38 -22.68
C GLY A 320 -4.00 -6.94 -22.30
N ASP A 321 -4.91 -6.72 -21.36
CA ASP A 321 -5.30 -5.39 -20.88
C ASP A 321 -5.59 -5.41 -19.38
N LEU A 322 -4.54 -5.11 -18.59
CA LEU A 322 -4.61 -5.10 -17.13
C LEU A 322 -5.52 -3.99 -16.57
N LEU A 323 -5.75 -2.92 -17.32
CA LEU A 323 -6.51 -1.76 -16.86
C LEU A 323 -7.91 -1.65 -17.50
N GLY A 324 -8.34 -2.67 -18.24
CA GLY A 324 -9.58 -2.60 -19.02
C GLY A 324 -9.44 -1.75 -20.29
N SER A 325 -10.53 -1.67 -21.05
CA SER A 325 -10.58 -0.96 -22.35
C SER A 325 -11.46 0.29 -22.33
N ASP A 326 -11.91 0.70 -21.14
CA ASP A 326 -12.82 1.85 -20.96
C ASP A 326 -12.11 3.19 -20.74
N HIS A 327 -10.76 3.18 -20.63
CA HIS A 327 -9.89 4.35 -20.50
C HIS A 327 -10.10 5.21 -19.24
N ILE A 328 -10.67 4.65 -18.16
CA ILE A 328 -11.00 5.38 -16.91
C ILE A 328 -10.18 4.93 -15.70
N ALA A 329 -9.27 3.99 -15.88
CA ALA A 329 -8.61 3.29 -14.78
C ALA A 329 -7.37 4.03 -14.20
N THR A 330 -6.93 5.13 -14.80
CA THR A 330 -5.71 5.84 -14.40
C THR A 330 -5.99 7.28 -13.96
N ALA A 331 -5.11 7.83 -13.10
CA ALA A 331 -5.17 9.22 -12.66
C ALA A 331 -4.51 10.20 -13.66
N ASP A 332 -3.49 9.75 -14.39
CA ASP A 332 -2.62 10.59 -15.23
C ASP A 332 -2.21 9.90 -16.55
N GLY A 333 -2.98 8.91 -16.97
CA GLY A 333 -2.69 8.11 -18.16
C GLY A 333 -1.66 7.00 -17.96
N THR A 334 -1.11 6.87 -16.74
CA THR A 334 -0.09 5.85 -16.40
C THR A 334 -0.42 5.10 -15.10
N HIS A 335 -0.75 5.84 -14.04
CA HIS A 335 -0.86 5.29 -12.70
C HIS A 335 -2.30 4.90 -12.38
N PRO A 336 -2.54 3.61 -12.04
CA PRO A 336 -3.87 3.11 -11.73
C PRO A 336 -4.46 3.78 -10.50
N THR A 337 -5.73 4.17 -10.60
CA THR A 337 -6.57 4.53 -9.45
C THR A 337 -7.05 3.28 -8.71
N ASP A 338 -7.87 3.44 -7.66
CA ASP A 338 -8.51 2.30 -6.96
C ASP A 338 -9.31 1.40 -7.93
N LEU A 339 -9.91 2.00 -8.97
CA LEU A 339 -10.58 1.24 -10.03
C LEU A 339 -9.58 0.44 -10.87
N GLY A 340 -8.49 1.08 -11.28
CA GLY A 340 -7.42 0.41 -12.04
C GLY A 340 -6.79 -0.73 -11.26
N PHE A 341 -6.56 -0.56 -9.95
CA PHE A 341 -6.10 -1.64 -9.08
C PHE A 341 -7.14 -2.76 -8.93
N THR A 342 -8.45 -2.44 -8.99
CA THR A 342 -9.50 -3.47 -9.04
C THR A 342 -9.38 -4.29 -10.31
N TYR A 343 -9.26 -3.64 -11.47
CA TYR A 343 -9.07 -4.37 -12.74
C TYR A 343 -7.82 -5.26 -12.72
N MET A 344 -6.69 -4.77 -12.16
CA MET A 344 -5.46 -5.58 -12.04
C MET A 344 -5.64 -6.80 -11.14
N LEU A 345 -6.46 -6.72 -10.10
CA LEU A 345 -6.69 -7.83 -9.15
C LEU A 345 -7.70 -8.85 -9.67
N ASP A 346 -8.59 -8.45 -10.57
CA ASP A 346 -9.61 -9.32 -11.16
C ASP A 346 -9.05 -10.17 -12.34
N ARG A 347 -7.78 -9.90 -12.77
CA ARG A 347 -7.09 -10.61 -13.86
C ARG A 347 -6.11 -11.65 -13.34
#